data_ed414285550adf6e2d7d3445fd81a98a
#
_entry.id   ed414285550adf6e2d7d3445fd81a98a
#
_cell.length_a   1.000
_cell.length_b   1.000
_cell.length_c   1.000
_cell.angle_alpha   90.00
_cell.angle_beta   90.00
_cell.angle_gamma   90.00
#
_symmetry.space_group_name_H-M   'P 1'
#
loop_
_entity.id
_entity.type
_entity.pdbx_description
1 polymer ?
#
loop_
_entity_poly.entity_id
_entity_poly.type
_entity_poly.pdbx_seq_one_letter_code
_entity_poly.pdbx_strand_id
1 'polypeptide(L)'
;MRGQDHSFLRDAWGSLGTMAGSEPARSSLEVAAAAYLAGREAESQELLTRAHHAAVERGDRPAAARAAFWLAFEQIGRGDMARASGWIARARRLLEEHAEGCVECGYILLPQALEALGRGEGARAEAAFGEAEAIGLRFHDADLVALARQGRGRVFIATRRAAEGVALLDEVMLSVTAGEVTPVVAGTVYCSVISACFELYDVARAREWTEALNTWCAAQPGTVPYRGDCLVHRCEVLRLGGRWRDAMGEARQATSISAARKAVRAAALYELAEIHRLQGELAMADEAYRGAAEQGRLPHPGLALLRLAQGDVDTARTSISRALAEHRGRHRSALLAAAVEIFTAAADLAAAREASTELTQVAEVSRSPWLRAMALRAAGALLLAERRPETALARLQEALTLWRELDMPYEGARTRAVIGAACDQLGDAEGARLEREAAARAYRDIGAVADLAAIQGTGPAPPSPDGLTTREVDVLRLVAGGYTNRAIADALGISEKTVARHLSNIFTKLDLSTRAAATAYAFRKRLVQ
;
A
#
# COMPACT_ATOMS: atom_id res chain seq x y z
N MET A 1 -13.95 -40.96 -13.83
CA MET A 1 -14.44 -41.24 -15.18
C MET A 1 -14.73 -39.94 -15.91
N ARG A 2 -14.29 -39.87 -17.17
CA ARG A 2 -14.40 -38.83 -18.20
C ARG A 2 -13.39 -37.68 -18.08
N GLY A 3 -12.47 -37.75 -19.08
CA GLY A 3 -11.44 -36.76 -19.34
C GLY A 3 -12.06 -35.41 -19.71
N GLN A 4 -11.57 -34.41 -19.09
CA GLN A 4 -11.83 -33.00 -19.44
C GLN A 4 -10.91 -32.61 -20.58
N ASP A 5 -11.55 -32.13 -21.59
CA ASP A 5 -11.11 -31.80 -22.93
C ASP A 5 -10.04 -30.67 -22.87
N HIS A 6 -8.81 -30.96 -23.24
CA HIS A 6 -7.73 -30.01 -23.37
C HIS A 6 -7.81 -29.15 -24.65
N SER A 7 -8.97 -29.15 -25.33
CA SER A 7 -9.16 -28.42 -26.58
C SER A 7 -9.12 -26.91 -26.41
N PHE A 8 -9.64 -26.41 -25.28
CA PHE A 8 -9.72 -24.95 -24.99
C PHE A 8 -8.35 -24.26 -24.90
N LEU A 9 -7.33 -24.96 -24.37
CA LEU A 9 -5.96 -24.44 -24.33
C LEU A 9 -5.31 -24.37 -25.72
N ARG A 10 -5.73 -25.25 -26.62
CA ARG A 10 -5.25 -25.27 -28.01
C ARG A 10 -5.82 -24.13 -28.83
N ASP A 11 -7.08 -23.77 -28.60
CA ASP A 11 -7.78 -22.74 -29.35
C ASP A 11 -7.36 -21.31 -28.89
N ALA A 12 -7.05 -21.11 -27.61
CA ALA A 12 -6.54 -19.84 -27.09
C ALA A 12 -5.13 -19.48 -27.61
N TRP A 13 -4.35 -20.49 -28.03
CA TRP A 13 -3.00 -20.29 -28.59
C TRP A 13 -2.95 -20.37 -30.13
N GLY A 14 -4.02 -20.86 -30.75
CA GLY A 14 -4.11 -21.06 -32.20
C GLY A 14 -4.28 -19.80 -33.04
N SER A 15 -4.60 -18.65 -32.43
CA SER A 15 -4.78 -17.37 -33.11
C SER A 15 -3.49 -16.54 -33.25
N LEU A 16 -2.32 -17.06 -32.81
CA LEU A 16 -1.03 -16.43 -33.07
C LEU A 16 -0.67 -16.59 -34.56
N GLY A 17 -0.86 -15.49 -35.27
CA GLY A 17 -0.71 -15.34 -36.71
C GLY A 17 0.42 -16.19 -37.35
N THR A 18 0.04 -16.83 -38.43
CA THR A 18 0.90 -17.52 -39.38
C THR A 18 1.98 -16.59 -39.94
N MET A 19 3.17 -16.61 -39.34
CA MET A 19 4.41 -16.18 -39.97
C MET A 19 5.52 -17.17 -39.59
N ALA A 20 6.36 -17.50 -40.54
CA ALA A 20 7.34 -18.57 -40.55
C ALA A 20 8.39 -18.48 -39.44
N GLY A 21 8.10 -19.05 -38.29
CA GLY A 21 9.04 -19.36 -37.22
C GLY A 21 9.01 -20.86 -36.96
N SER A 22 10.14 -21.49 -36.79
CA SER A 22 10.32 -22.92 -36.66
C SER A 22 9.37 -23.55 -35.62
N GLU A 23 8.44 -24.38 -36.06
CA GLU A 23 7.41 -25.08 -35.27
C GLU A 23 7.89 -25.71 -33.93
N PRO A 24 9.10 -26.32 -33.84
CA PRO A 24 9.64 -26.86 -32.59
C PRO A 24 9.94 -25.81 -31.50
N ALA A 25 10.31 -24.59 -31.88
CA ALA A 25 10.65 -23.52 -30.91
C ALA A 25 9.38 -22.92 -30.28
N ARG A 26 8.30 -22.78 -31.05
CA ARG A 26 6.97 -22.36 -30.53
C ARG A 26 6.42 -23.33 -29.51
N SER A 27 6.40 -24.62 -29.85
CA SER A 27 5.93 -25.67 -28.94
C SER A 27 6.69 -25.66 -27.60
N SER A 28 8.01 -25.44 -27.61
CA SER A 28 8.84 -25.39 -26.39
C SER A 28 8.53 -24.16 -25.52
N LEU A 29 8.27 -22.99 -26.12
CA LEU A 29 7.89 -21.76 -25.38
C LEU A 29 6.49 -21.89 -24.79
N GLU A 30 5.54 -22.49 -25.51
CA GLU A 30 4.19 -22.73 -25.01
C GLU A 30 4.19 -23.70 -23.83
N VAL A 31 4.97 -24.78 -23.89
CA VAL A 31 5.11 -25.73 -22.77
C VAL A 31 5.78 -25.06 -21.57
N ALA A 32 6.79 -24.20 -21.79
CA ALA A 32 7.43 -23.43 -20.74
C ALA A 32 6.44 -22.45 -20.07
N ALA A 33 5.66 -21.72 -20.85
CA ALA A 33 4.62 -20.82 -20.34
C ALA A 33 3.55 -21.57 -19.53
N ALA A 34 3.12 -22.77 -20.00
CA ALA A 34 2.19 -23.62 -19.25
C ALA A 34 2.80 -24.10 -17.92
N ALA A 35 4.08 -24.47 -17.90
CA ALA A 35 4.80 -24.83 -16.68
C ALA A 35 4.88 -23.62 -15.71
N TYR A 36 5.20 -22.43 -16.21
CA TYR A 36 5.21 -21.20 -15.43
C TYR A 36 3.85 -20.91 -14.80
N LEU A 37 2.77 -20.92 -15.59
CA LEU A 37 1.40 -20.69 -15.13
C LEU A 37 0.92 -21.76 -14.13
N ALA A 38 1.47 -22.97 -14.19
CA ALA A 38 1.22 -24.03 -13.22
C ALA A 38 2.07 -23.91 -11.93
N GLY A 39 2.90 -22.86 -11.81
CA GLY A 39 3.81 -22.66 -10.67
C GLY A 39 5.03 -23.56 -10.66
N ARG A 40 5.28 -24.28 -11.77
CA ARG A 40 6.46 -25.15 -11.95
C ARG A 40 7.61 -24.36 -12.55
N GLU A 41 8.03 -23.30 -11.82
CA GLU A 41 8.99 -22.30 -12.32
C GLU A 41 10.35 -22.91 -12.69
N ALA A 42 10.86 -23.90 -11.94
CA ALA A 42 12.13 -24.56 -12.26
C ALA A 42 12.05 -25.31 -13.60
N GLU A 43 10.95 -25.99 -13.86
CA GLU A 43 10.68 -26.66 -15.13
C GLU A 43 10.56 -25.69 -16.29
N SER A 44 9.86 -24.56 -16.09
CA SER A 44 9.76 -23.50 -17.09
C SER A 44 11.14 -22.98 -17.48
N GLN A 45 12.00 -22.67 -16.51
CA GLN A 45 13.34 -22.19 -16.76
C GLN A 45 14.21 -23.21 -17.51
N GLU A 46 14.10 -24.50 -17.15
CA GLU A 46 14.80 -25.55 -17.87
C GLU A 46 14.34 -25.67 -19.34
N LEU A 47 13.02 -25.61 -19.55
CA LEU A 47 12.43 -25.62 -20.90
C LEU A 47 12.88 -24.41 -21.73
N LEU A 48 12.84 -23.21 -21.17
CA LEU A 48 13.30 -21.98 -21.84
C LEU A 48 14.81 -22.03 -22.12
N THR A 49 15.62 -22.55 -21.20
CA THR A 49 17.05 -22.69 -21.38
C THR A 49 17.37 -23.68 -22.53
N ARG A 50 16.68 -24.82 -22.58
CA ARG A 50 16.81 -25.78 -23.68
C ARG A 50 16.36 -25.18 -25.01
N ALA A 51 15.23 -24.47 -25.02
CA ALA A 51 14.74 -23.78 -26.22
C ALA A 51 15.76 -22.76 -26.74
N HIS A 52 16.36 -21.98 -25.83
CA HIS A 52 17.41 -21.02 -26.17
C HIS A 52 18.62 -21.70 -26.85
N HIS A 53 19.17 -22.76 -26.22
CA HIS A 53 20.33 -23.46 -26.75
C HIS A 53 20.03 -24.12 -28.11
N ALA A 54 18.89 -24.79 -28.22
CA ALA A 54 18.48 -25.42 -29.47
C ALA A 54 18.29 -24.38 -30.60
N ALA A 55 17.77 -23.18 -30.31
CA ALA A 55 17.66 -22.10 -31.28
C ALA A 55 19.05 -21.54 -31.70
N VAL A 56 19.97 -21.39 -30.74
CA VAL A 56 21.38 -20.99 -31.04
C VAL A 56 22.06 -22.00 -31.96
N GLU A 57 21.92 -23.30 -31.67
CA GLU A 57 22.50 -24.38 -32.48
C GLU A 57 21.97 -24.39 -33.92
N ARG A 58 20.70 -24.04 -34.12
CA ARG A 58 20.08 -23.92 -35.46
C ARG A 58 20.37 -22.59 -36.15
N GLY A 59 21.05 -21.64 -35.48
CA GLY A 59 21.27 -20.30 -36.03
C GLY A 59 20.02 -19.40 -36.00
N ASP A 60 18.94 -19.83 -35.32
CA ASP A 60 17.70 -19.08 -35.17
C ASP A 60 17.84 -18.03 -34.06
N ARG A 61 18.45 -16.92 -34.40
CA ARG A 61 18.77 -15.83 -33.49
C ARG A 61 17.52 -15.17 -32.85
N PRO A 62 16.44 -14.89 -33.62
CA PRO A 62 15.20 -14.37 -33.05
C PRO A 62 14.59 -15.30 -32.01
N ALA A 63 14.43 -16.59 -32.31
CA ALA A 63 13.88 -17.55 -31.35
C ALA A 63 14.77 -17.70 -30.09
N ALA A 64 16.10 -17.66 -30.24
CA ALA A 64 17.01 -17.67 -29.12
C ALA A 64 16.88 -16.40 -28.25
N ALA A 65 16.70 -15.23 -28.87
CA ALA A 65 16.47 -13.97 -28.16
C ALA A 65 15.12 -13.97 -27.43
N ARG A 66 14.06 -14.51 -28.02
CA ARG A 66 12.74 -14.66 -27.40
C ARG A 66 12.81 -15.51 -26.13
N ALA A 67 13.46 -16.66 -26.21
CA ALA A 67 13.64 -17.54 -25.04
C ALA A 67 14.46 -16.84 -23.93
N ALA A 68 15.51 -16.10 -24.31
CA ALA A 68 16.33 -15.33 -23.36
C ALA A 68 15.53 -14.19 -22.70
N PHE A 69 14.63 -13.52 -23.42
CA PHE A 69 13.73 -12.50 -22.86
C PHE A 69 12.82 -13.12 -21.78
N TRP A 70 12.16 -14.25 -22.04
CA TRP A 70 11.30 -14.89 -21.06
C TRP A 70 12.06 -15.42 -19.84
N LEU A 71 13.31 -15.92 -20.03
CA LEU A 71 14.19 -16.26 -18.90
C LEU A 71 14.48 -15.04 -18.04
N ALA A 72 14.77 -13.90 -18.66
CA ALA A 72 14.97 -12.65 -17.91
C ALA A 72 13.71 -12.20 -17.18
N PHE A 73 12.54 -12.30 -17.82
CA PHE A 73 11.25 -11.97 -17.24
C PHE A 73 10.98 -12.76 -15.94
N GLU A 74 11.19 -14.09 -15.98
CA GLU A 74 11.03 -14.92 -14.79
C GLU A 74 12.04 -14.59 -13.68
N GLN A 75 13.30 -14.24 -14.03
CA GLN A 75 14.31 -13.84 -13.05
C GLN A 75 13.95 -12.50 -12.39
N ILE A 76 13.40 -11.53 -13.14
CA ILE A 76 12.89 -10.27 -12.59
C ILE A 76 11.79 -10.56 -11.55
N GLY A 77 10.85 -11.45 -11.87
CA GLY A 77 9.79 -11.85 -10.95
C GLY A 77 10.29 -12.45 -9.63
N ARG A 78 11.48 -13.06 -9.64
CA ARG A 78 12.17 -13.59 -8.44
C ARG A 78 13.06 -12.56 -7.73
N GLY A 79 13.31 -11.40 -8.35
CA GLY A 79 14.25 -10.40 -7.84
C GLY A 79 15.72 -10.71 -8.14
N ASP A 80 16.03 -11.68 -9.02
CA ASP A 80 17.39 -11.99 -9.46
C ASP A 80 17.79 -11.10 -10.66
N MET A 81 18.06 -9.84 -10.36
CA MET A 81 18.35 -8.81 -11.36
C MET A 81 19.67 -9.07 -12.10
N ALA A 82 20.65 -9.72 -11.46
CA ALA A 82 21.94 -10.02 -12.08
C ALA A 82 21.78 -11.02 -13.24
N ARG A 83 21.05 -12.12 -12.99
CA ARG A 83 20.76 -13.10 -14.05
C ARG A 83 19.85 -12.54 -15.13
N ALA A 84 18.83 -11.76 -14.75
CA ALA A 84 17.95 -11.09 -15.70
C ALA A 84 18.74 -10.19 -16.67
N SER A 85 19.62 -9.33 -16.15
CA SER A 85 20.49 -8.45 -16.95
C SER A 85 21.42 -9.25 -17.88
N GLY A 86 21.95 -10.38 -17.42
CA GLY A 86 22.77 -11.28 -18.24
C GLY A 86 22.00 -11.85 -19.43
N TRP A 87 20.76 -12.30 -19.22
CA TRP A 87 19.90 -12.81 -20.29
C TRP A 87 19.51 -11.73 -21.30
N ILE A 88 19.18 -10.51 -20.83
CA ILE A 88 18.86 -9.38 -21.72
C ILE A 88 20.08 -8.98 -22.58
N ALA A 89 21.27 -8.91 -21.96
CA ALA A 89 22.50 -8.60 -22.71
C ALA A 89 22.79 -9.66 -23.78
N ARG A 90 22.54 -10.95 -23.47
CA ARG A 90 22.70 -12.05 -24.43
C ARG A 90 21.70 -11.95 -25.58
N ALA A 91 20.43 -11.68 -25.28
CA ALA A 91 19.40 -11.50 -26.29
C ALA A 91 19.73 -10.33 -27.23
N ARG A 92 20.20 -9.21 -26.68
CA ARG A 92 20.63 -8.03 -27.47
C ARG A 92 21.71 -8.39 -28.47
N ARG A 93 22.80 -9.05 -28.04
CA ARG A 93 23.90 -9.45 -28.94
C ARG A 93 23.42 -10.36 -30.07
N LEU A 94 22.49 -11.28 -29.80
CA LEU A 94 21.93 -12.15 -30.85
C LEU A 94 21.19 -11.35 -31.92
N LEU A 95 20.52 -10.25 -31.57
CA LEU A 95 19.74 -9.41 -32.48
C LEU A 95 20.63 -8.35 -33.20
N GLU A 96 21.69 -7.85 -32.56
CA GLU A 96 22.67 -6.94 -33.21
C GLU A 96 23.33 -7.58 -34.43
N GLU A 97 23.50 -8.89 -34.41
CA GLU A 97 24.04 -9.66 -35.55
C GLU A 97 22.95 -10.09 -36.55
N HIS A 98 21.68 -9.74 -36.34
CA HIS A 98 20.57 -10.09 -37.20
C HIS A 98 20.21 -8.89 -38.09
N ALA A 99 20.54 -9.00 -39.40
CA ALA A 99 20.39 -7.89 -40.33
C ALA A 99 18.93 -7.54 -40.68
N GLU A 100 18.02 -8.48 -40.48
CA GLU A 100 16.59 -8.30 -40.75
C GLU A 100 15.85 -7.94 -39.48
N GLY A 101 14.99 -6.90 -39.54
CA GLY A 101 14.15 -6.53 -38.40
C GLY A 101 13.19 -7.65 -38.02
N CYS A 102 13.07 -7.94 -36.73
CA CYS A 102 12.17 -8.97 -36.19
C CYS A 102 11.39 -8.44 -34.98
N VAL A 103 10.33 -9.15 -34.60
CA VAL A 103 9.48 -8.74 -33.48
C VAL A 103 10.22 -8.78 -32.12
N GLU A 104 11.23 -9.64 -31.99
CA GLU A 104 12.07 -9.76 -30.78
C GLU A 104 12.84 -8.48 -30.46
N CYS A 105 13.15 -7.66 -31.47
CA CYS A 105 13.74 -6.34 -31.26
C CYS A 105 12.85 -5.48 -30.34
N GLY A 106 11.53 -5.54 -30.52
CA GLY A 106 10.57 -4.84 -29.65
C GLY A 106 10.57 -5.36 -28.22
N TYR A 107 10.66 -6.67 -28.03
CA TYR A 107 10.72 -7.26 -26.67
C TYR A 107 11.96 -6.82 -25.90
N ILE A 108 13.10 -6.62 -26.57
CA ILE A 108 14.33 -6.16 -25.91
C ILE A 108 14.29 -4.67 -25.56
N LEU A 109 13.43 -3.88 -26.19
CA LEU A 109 13.21 -2.49 -25.81
C LEU A 109 12.45 -2.37 -24.47
N LEU A 110 11.59 -3.32 -24.10
CA LEU A 110 10.79 -3.25 -22.88
C LEU A 110 11.65 -3.13 -21.60
N PRO A 111 12.67 -3.99 -21.35
CA PRO A 111 13.55 -3.83 -20.19
C PRO A 111 14.33 -2.52 -20.20
N GLN A 112 14.75 -2.03 -21.36
CA GLN A 112 15.46 -0.75 -21.49
C GLN A 112 14.56 0.43 -21.12
N ALA A 113 13.30 0.38 -21.56
CA ALA A 113 12.31 1.39 -21.22
C ALA A 113 11.98 1.39 -19.71
N LEU A 114 11.88 0.20 -19.09
CA LEU A 114 11.68 0.08 -17.65
C LEU A 114 12.88 0.60 -16.86
N GLU A 115 14.10 0.34 -17.31
CA GLU A 115 15.32 0.87 -16.70
C GLU A 115 15.37 2.41 -16.79
N ALA A 116 15.06 2.98 -17.95
CA ALA A 116 14.99 4.42 -18.16
C ALA A 116 13.92 5.06 -17.26
N LEU A 117 12.74 4.43 -17.13
CA LEU A 117 11.69 4.87 -16.22
C LEU A 117 12.17 4.85 -14.75
N GLY A 118 12.84 3.79 -14.33
CA GLY A 118 13.41 3.67 -12.99
C GLY A 118 14.45 4.74 -12.66
N ARG A 119 15.16 5.23 -13.67
CA ARG A 119 16.12 6.35 -13.55
C ARG A 119 15.47 7.73 -13.63
N GLY A 120 14.16 7.82 -13.87
CA GLY A 120 13.44 9.08 -14.06
C GLY A 120 13.62 9.70 -15.46
N GLU A 121 14.15 8.95 -16.44
CA GLU A 121 14.36 9.34 -17.82
C GLU A 121 13.06 9.15 -18.64
N GLY A 122 11.97 9.84 -18.26
CA GLY A 122 10.63 9.59 -18.79
C GLY A 122 10.52 9.68 -20.31
N ALA A 123 11.13 10.69 -20.95
CA ALA A 123 11.10 10.85 -22.40
C ALA A 123 11.79 9.67 -23.14
N ARG A 124 12.89 9.16 -22.60
CA ARG A 124 13.58 7.99 -23.15
C ARG A 124 12.75 6.71 -22.98
N ALA A 125 12.11 6.55 -21.82
CA ALA A 125 11.21 5.43 -21.58
C ALA A 125 10.01 5.46 -22.52
N GLU A 126 9.38 6.64 -22.72
CA GLU A 126 8.27 6.83 -23.66
C GLU A 126 8.65 6.47 -25.10
N ALA A 127 9.80 6.94 -25.56
CA ALA A 127 10.30 6.65 -26.89
C ALA A 127 10.54 5.15 -27.11
N ALA A 128 11.19 4.48 -26.15
CA ALA A 128 11.49 3.04 -26.25
C ALA A 128 10.22 2.17 -26.20
N PHE A 129 9.24 2.49 -25.34
CA PHE A 129 7.95 1.80 -25.37
C PHE A 129 7.16 2.09 -26.65
N GLY A 130 7.21 3.33 -27.18
CA GLY A 130 6.58 3.70 -28.45
C GLY A 130 7.16 2.92 -29.64
N GLU A 131 8.47 2.73 -29.68
CA GLU A 131 9.14 1.92 -30.68
C GLU A 131 8.77 0.44 -30.56
N ALA A 132 8.73 -0.10 -29.32
CA ALA A 132 8.28 -1.47 -29.08
C ALA A 132 6.82 -1.69 -29.54
N GLU A 133 5.92 -0.73 -29.28
CA GLU A 133 4.54 -0.77 -29.78
C GLU A 133 4.47 -0.77 -31.31
N ALA A 134 5.23 0.11 -31.97
CA ALA A 134 5.28 0.18 -33.43
C ALA A 134 5.76 -1.14 -34.06
N ILE A 135 6.75 -1.78 -33.44
CA ILE A 135 7.23 -3.11 -33.85
C ILE A 135 6.12 -4.15 -33.65
N GLY A 136 5.45 -4.17 -32.47
CA GLY A 136 4.34 -5.09 -32.19
C GLY A 136 3.22 -4.96 -33.20
N LEU A 137 2.81 -3.74 -33.54
CA LEU A 137 1.79 -3.47 -34.56
C LEU A 137 2.24 -3.97 -35.96
N ARG A 138 3.49 -3.71 -36.32
CA ARG A 138 4.05 -4.15 -37.62
C ARG A 138 4.05 -5.66 -37.78
N PHE A 139 4.35 -6.39 -36.71
CA PHE A 139 4.43 -7.86 -36.74
C PHE A 139 3.17 -8.56 -36.23
N HIS A 140 2.10 -7.81 -35.95
CA HIS A 140 0.84 -8.31 -35.41
C HIS A 140 0.99 -9.14 -34.12
N ASP A 141 1.92 -8.71 -33.22
CA ASP A 141 2.17 -9.36 -31.93
C ASP A 141 1.39 -8.61 -30.83
N ALA A 142 0.22 -9.15 -30.48
CA ALA A 142 -0.68 -8.54 -29.50
C ALA A 142 -0.05 -8.45 -28.09
N ASP A 143 0.78 -9.42 -27.72
CA ASP A 143 1.49 -9.43 -26.43
C ASP A 143 2.47 -8.25 -26.31
N LEU A 144 3.26 -8.04 -27.36
CA LEU A 144 4.21 -6.92 -27.38
C LEU A 144 3.50 -5.57 -27.36
N VAL A 145 2.40 -5.43 -28.12
CA VAL A 145 1.58 -4.21 -28.13
C VAL A 145 1.03 -3.93 -26.73
N ALA A 146 0.47 -4.95 -26.08
CA ALA A 146 -0.11 -4.81 -24.73
C ALA A 146 0.95 -4.41 -23.69
N LEU A 147 2.11 -5.08 -23.68
CA LEU A 147 3.20 -4.77 -22.76
C LEU A 147 3.78 -3.36 -23.01
N ALA A 148 3.92 -2.97 -24.26
CA ALA A 148 4.44 -1.64 -24.62
C ALA A 148 3.47 -0.52 -24.24
N ARG A 149 2.17 -0.66 -24.56
CA ARG A 149 1.12 0.31 -24.18
C ARG A 149 0.99 0.42 -22.67
N GLN A 150 0.98 -0.71 -21.96
CA GLN A 150 0.97 -0.73 -20.49
C GLN A 150 2.17 0.03 -19.93
N GLY A 151 3.37 -0.21 -20.47
CA GLY A 151 4.58 0.52 -20.08
C GLY A 151 4.47 2.03 -20.35
N ARG A 152 3.98 2.45 -21.53
CA ARG A 152 3.72 3.87 -21.86
C ARG A 152 2.71 4.50 -20.90
N GLY A 153 1.62 3.80 -20.59
CA GLY A 153 0.63 4.27 -19.61
C GLY A 153 1.29 4.55 -18.25
N ARG A 154 2.18 3.67 -17.80
CA ARG A 154 2.97 3.86 -16.58
C ARG A 154 3.91 5.08 -16.66
N VAL A 155 4.57 5.29 -17.82
CA VAL A 155 5.41 6.48 -18.05
C VAL A 155 4.56 7.76 -17.96
N PHE A 156 3.38 7.80 -18.58
CA PHE A 156 2.49 8.96 -18.53
C PHE A 156 2.07 9.30 -17.10
N ILE A 157 1.73 8.27 -16.31
CA ILE A 157 1.42 8.46 -14.89
C ILE A 157 2.63 9.04 -14.13
N ALA A 158 3.82 8.49 -14.34
CA ALA A 158 5.04 8.94 -13.69
C ALA A 158 5.45 10.37 -14.09
N THR A 159 5.11 10.81 -15.31
CA THR A 159 5.40 12.14 -15.85
C THR A 159 4.26 13.14 -15.71
N ARG A 160 3.32 12.90 -14.81
CA ARG A 160 2.16 13.76 -14.49
C ARG A 160 1.12 13.92 -15.61
N ARG A 161 1.10 13.00 -16.57
CA ARG A 161 0.07 12.90 -17.62
C ARG A 161 -0.93 11.79 -17.27
N ALA A 162 -1.44 11.80 -16.02
CA ALA A 162 -2.19 10.69 -15.44
C ALA A 162 -3.44 10.33 -16.27
N ALA A 163 -4.19 11.33 -16.78
CA ALA A 163 -5.39 11.07 -17.58
C ALA A 163 -5.08 10.29 -18.88
N GLU A 164 -4.00 10.64 -19.56
CA GLU A 164 -3.56 9.93 -20.77
C GLU A 164 -3.04 8.52 -20.42
N GLY A 165 -2.33 8.40 -19.30
CA GLY A 165 -1.86 7.11 -18.81
C GLY A 165 -3.01 6.16 -18.48
N VAL A 166 -4.03 6.64 -17.78
CA VAL A 166 -5.22 5.85 -17.44
C VAL A 166 -5.98 5.43 -18.69
N ALA A 167 -6.22 6.34 -19.63
CA ALA A 167 -6.92 6.01 -20.88
C ALA A 167 -6.19 4.90 -21.66
N LEU A 168 -4.87 4.95 -21.72
CA LEU A 168 -4.07 3.92 -22.38
C LEU A 168 -4.10 2.58 -21.63
N LEU A 169 -4.11 2.60 -20.29
CA LEU A 169 -4.26 1.39 -19.49
C LEU A 169 -5.65 0.76 -19.64
N ASP A 170 -6.72 1.59 -19.69
CA ASP A 170 -8.08 1.10 -19.94
C ASP A 170 -8.18 0.44 -21.33
N GLU A 171 -7.54 1.01 -22.37
CA GLU A 171 -7.48 0.41 -23.71
C GLU A 171 -6.78 -0.96 -23.70
N VAL A 172 -5.65 -1.08 -22.99
CA VAL A 172 -4.94 -2.37 -22.86
C VAL A 172 -5.82 -3.40 -22.15
N MET A 173 -6.60 -2.99 -21.14
CA MET A 173 -7.49 -3.91 -20.44
C MET A 173 -8.62 -4.45 -21.32
N LEU A 174 -9.04 -3.74 -22.36
CA LEU A 174 -9.97 -4.27 -23.35
C LEU A 174 -9.36 -5.48 -24.09
N SER A 175 -8.12 -5.38 -24.55
CA SER A 175 -7.42 -6.51 -25.20
C SER A 175 -7.24 -7.70 -24.25
N VAL A 176 -6.94 -7.44 -22.97
CA VAL A 176 -6.81 -8.49 -21.94
C VAL A 176 -8.15 -9.21 -21.71
N THR A 177 -9.22 -8.44 -21.52
CA THR A 177 -10.56 -9.03 -21.26
C THR A 177 -11.19 -9.69 -22.46
N ALA A 178 -10.83 -9.26 -23.67
CA ALA A 178 -11.21 -9.92 -24.93
C ALA A 178 -10.43 -11.21 -25.21
N GLY A 179 -9.40 -11.53 -24.41
CA GLY A 179 -8.56 -12.72 -24.62
C GLY A 179 -7.61 -12.61 -25.81
N GLU A 180 -7.26 -11.41 -26.24
CA GLU A 180 -6.37 -11.15 -27.39
C GLU A 180 -4.89 -11.37 -27.05
N VAL A 181 -4.54 -11.44 -25.77
CA VAL A 181 -3.17 -11.61 -25.27
C VAL A 181 -2.99 -12.93 -24.56
N THR A 182 -1.74 -13.43 -24.50
CA THR A 182 -1.44 -14.67 -23.80
C THR A 182 -1.67 -14.56 -22.29
N PRO A 183 -1.96 -15.68 -21.59
CA PRO A 183 -2.23 -15.64 -20.14
C PRO A 183 -1.08 -15.09 -19.29
N VAL A 184 0.19 -15.24 -19.71
CA VAL A 184 1.35 -14.67 -19.02
C VAL A 184 1.31 -13.15 -19.09
N VAL A 185 1.01 -12.60 -20.26
CA VAL A 185 0.89 -11.15 -20.47
C VAL A 185 -0.35 -10.59 -19.79
N ALA A 186 -1.50 -11.29 -19.90
CA ALA A 186 -2.74 -10.89 -19.24
C ALA A 186 -2.55 -10.71 -17.74
N GLY A 187 -1.96 -11.68 -17.04
CA GLY A 187 -1.70 -11.60 -15.60
C GLY A 187 -0.75 -10.45 -15.25
N THR A 188 0.29 -10.23 -16.06
CA THR A 188 1.24 -9.12 -15.89
C THR A 188 0.54 -7.76 -16.02
N VAL A 189 -0.31 -7.60 -17.03
CA VAL A 189 -1.06 -6.36 -17.28
C VAL A 189 -2.05 -6.10 -16.15
N TYR A 190 -2.84 -7.09 -15.74
CA TYR A 190 -3.76 -6.94 -14.59
C TYR A 190 -3.06 -6.39 -13.36
N CYS A 191 -1.98 -7.04 -12.91
CA CYS A 191 -1.24 -6.61 -11.72
C CYS A 191 -0.70 -5.18 -11.87
N SER A 192 -0.17 -4.83 -13.03
CA SER A 192 0.37 -3.50 -13.29
C SER A 192 -0.72 -2.41 -13.31
N VAL A 193 -1.87 -2.68 -13.93
CA VAL A 193 -3.00 -1.73 -14.01
C VAL A 193 -3.60 -1.51 -12.63
N ILE A 194 -3.85 -2.57 -11.85
CA ILE A 194 -4.37 -2.44 -10.48
C ILE A 194 -3.40 -1.64 -9.61
N SER A 195 -2.10 -1.92 -9.70
CA SER A 195 -1.09 -1.14 -8.99
C SER A 195 -1.10 0.35 -9.39
N ALA A 196 -1.30 0.65 -10.67
CA ALA A 196 -1.45 2.03 -11.14
C ALA A 196 -2.70 2.72 -10.57
N CYS A 197 -3.83 2.00 -10.46
CA CYS A 197 -5.05 2.53 -9.85
C CYS A 197 -4.83 2.92 -8.38
N PHE A 198 -4.16 2.05 -7.59
CA PHE A 198 -3.81 2.39 -6.20
C PHE A 198 -2.83 3.55 -6.11
N GLU A 199 -1.85 3.64 -7.00
CA GLU A 199 -0.91 4.78 -7.06
C GLU A 199 -1.60 6.10 -7.35
N LEU A 200 -2.67 6.07 -8.14
CA LEU A 200 -3.50 7.23 -8.48
C LEU A 200 -4.62 7.49 -7.47
N TYR A 201 -4.75 6.64 -6.46
CA TYR A 201 -5.86 6.68 -5.51
C TYR A 201 -7.23 6.55 -6.19
N ASP A 202 -7.31 5.78 -7.29
CA ASP A 202 -8.55 5.43 -7.99
C ASP A 202 -9.05 4.06 -7.50
N VAL A 203 -9.73 4.08 -6.36
CA VAL A 203 -10.23 2.86 -5.70
C VAL A 203 -11.33 2.18 -6.49
N ALA A 204 -12.15 2.95 -7.19
CA ALA A 204 -13.24 2.39 -7.98
C ALA A 204 -12.69 1.48 -9.08
N ARG A 205 -11.72 1.96 -9.86
CA ARG A 205 -11.02 1.17 -10.88
C ARG A 205 -10.22 0.02 -10.28
N ALA A 206 -9.55 0.25 -9.14
CA ALA A 206 -8.81 -0.82 -8.46
C ALA A 206 -9.75 -1.97 -8.07
N ARG A 207 -10.95 -1.69 -7.55
CA ARG A 207 -11.98 -2.71 -7.22
C ARG A 207 -12.44 -3.47 -8.47
N GLU A 208 -12.80 -2.75 -9.54
CA GLU A 208 -13.27 -3.33 -10.80
C GLU A 208 -12.25 -4.30 -11.40
N TRP A 209 -11.00 -3.84 -11.58
CA TRP A 209 -9.95 -4.68 -12.15
C TRP A 209 -9.49 -5.80 -11.22
N THR A 210 -9.58 -5.63 -9.90
CA THR A 210 -9.30 -6.70 -8.94
C THR A 210 -10.36 -7.81 -9.03
N GLU A 211 -11.62 -7.47 -9.20
CA GLU A 211 -12.68 -8.45 -9.40
C GLU A 211 -12.55 -9.16 -10.75
N ALA A 212 -12.23 -8.44 -11.81
CA ALA A 212 -11.94 -9.02 -13.12
C ALA A 212 -10.74 -9.99 -13.06
N LEU A 213 -9.65 -9.60 -12.38
CA LEU A 213 -8.49 -10.48 -12.15
C LEU A 213 -8.87 -11.72 -11.35
N ASN A 214 -9.70 -11.58 -10.32
CA ASN A 214 -10.16 -12.71 -9.52
C ASN A 214 -10.96 -13.72 -10.37
N THR A 215 -11.90 -13.22 -11.18
CA THR A 215 -12.68 -14.02 -12.11
C THR A 215 -11.79 -14.72 -13.12
N TRP A 216 -10.83 -14.01 -13.70
CA TRP A 216 -9.87 -14.55 -14.64
C TRP A 216 -8.99 -15.63 -13.99
N CYS A 217 -8.45 -15.39 -12.78
CA CYS A 217 -7.68 -16.40 -12.04
C CYS A 217 -8.49 -17.67 -11.72
N ALA A 218 -9.79 -17.52 -11.40
CA ALA A 218 -10.66 -18.65 -11.10
C ALA A 218 -10.96 -19.50 -12.36
N ALA A 219 -11.01 -18.89 -13.53
CA ALA A 219 -11.24 -19.56 -14.80
C ALA A 219 -10.00 -20.29 -15.34
N GLN A 220 -8.79 -19.96 -14.86
CA GLN A 220 -7.55 -20.54 -15.36
C GLN A 220 -7.08 -21.70 -14.47
N PRO A 221 -6.82 -22.89 -15.00
CA PRO A 221 -6.45 -24.07 -14.21
C PRO A 221 -5.01 -24.05 -13.66
N GLY A 222 -4.35 -22.91 -13.53
CA GLY A 222 -2.96 -22.93 -13.09
C GLY A 222 -2.29 -21.61 -12.78
N THR A 223 -2.98 -20.50 -12.75
CA THR A 223 -2.39 -19.15 -12.61
C THR A 223 -1.70 -18.87 -11.26
N VAL A 224 -0.88 -19.82 -10.80
CA VAL A 224 -0.19 -19.76 -9.51
C VAL A 224 0.72 -18.54 -9.39
N PRO A 225 1.49 -18.08 -10.43
CA PRO A 225 2.34 -16.90 -10.30
C PRO A 225 1.59 -15.62 -9.95
N TYR A 226 0.39 -15.42 -10.52
CA TYR A 226 -0.41 -14.21 -10.31
C TYR A 226 -1.38 -14.31 -9.14
N ARG A 227 -1.62 -15.51 -8.62
CA ARG A 227 -2.56 -15.76 -7.52
C ARG A 227 -2.15 -15.02 -6.24
N GLY A 228 -0.86 -14.96 -5.96
CA GLY A 228 -0.34 -14.22 -4.81
C GLY A 228 -0.60 -12.71 -4.92
N ASP A 229 -0.33 -12.12 -6.07
CA ASP A 229 -0.60 -10.70 -6.33
C ASP A 229 -2.11 -10.42 -6.28
N CYS A 230 -2.94 -11.29 -6.87
CA CYS A 230 -4.40 -11.19 -6.80
C CYS A 230 -4.90 -11.15 -5.35
N LEU A 231 -4.41 -12.05 -4.49
CA LEU A 231 -4.78 -12.10 -3.07
C LEU A 231 -4.37 -10.83 -2.33
N VAL A 232 -3.20 -10.26 -2.64
CA VAL A 232 -2.74 -8.98 -2.05
C VAL A 232 -3.66 -7.83 -2.49
N HIS A 233 -3.97 -7.71 -3.76
CA HIS A 233 -4.88 -6.67 -4.26
C HIS A 233 -6.29 -6.81 -3.66
N ARG A 234 -6.82 -8.04 -3.57
CA ARG A 234 -8.10 -8.29 -2.87
C ARG A 234 -8.03 -7.92 -1.40
N CYS A 235 -6.95 -8.25 -0.72
CA CYS A 235 -6.75 -7.86 0.68
C CYS A 235 -6.83 -6.34 0.84
N GLU A 236 -6.14 -5.57 -0.01
CA GLU A 236 -6.16 -4.11 0.04
C GLU A 236 -7.56 -3.54 -0.20
N VAL A 237 -8.26 -4.03 -1.23
CA VAL A 237 -9.66 -3.63 -1.52
C VAL A 237 -10.59 -3.96 -0.33
N LEU A 238 -10.49 -5.16 0.23
CA LEU A 238 -11.32 -5.60 1.36
C LEU A 238 -11.02 -4.78 2.61
N ARG A 239 -9.74 -4.47 2.87
CA ARG A 239 -9.34 -3.64 4.02
C ARG A 239 -9.91 -2.22 3.91
N LEU A 240 -9.82 -1.61 2.74
CA LEU A 240 -10.40 -0.28 2.48
C LEU A 240 -11.92 -0.27 2.63
N GLY A 241 -12.60 -1.33 2.19
CA GLY A 241 -14.04 -1.52 2.35
C GLY A 241 -14.48 -1.97 3.76
N GLY A 242 -13.58 -2.03 4.74
CA GLY A 242 -13.89 -2.39 6.13
C GLY A 242 -14.10 -3.90 6.38
N ARG A 243 -13.84 -4.75 5.41
CA ARG A 243 -13.97 -6.22 5.52
C ARG A 243 -12.68 -6.86 6.05
N TRP A 244 -12.23 -6.44 7.23
CA TRP A 244 -10.90 -6.78 7.74
C TRP A 244 -10.68 -8.26 8.01
N ARG A 245 -11.74 -8.99 8.42
CA ARG A 245 -11.65 -10.44 8.62
C ARG A 245 -11.32 -11.17 7.30
N ASP A 246 -12.02 -10.79 6.23
CA ASP A 246 -11.81 -11.39 4.91
C ASP A 246 -10.45 -10.98 4.35
N ALA A 247 -10.09 -9.69 4.48
CA ALA A 247 -8.79 -9.16 4.09
C ALA A 247 -7.63 -9.93 4.75
N MET A 248 -7.73 -10.21 6.03
CA MET A 248 -6.73 -10.99 6.76
C MET A 248 -6.62 -12.43 6.23
N GLY A 249 -7.73 -13.04 5.84
CA GLY A 249 -7.75 -14.35 5.19
C GLY A 249 -6.95 -14.35 3.88
N GLU A 250 -7.20 -13.38 3.01
CA GLU A 250 -6.49 -13.20 1.73
C GLU A 250 -4.98 -12.99 1.95
N ALA A 251 -4.61 -12.11 2.88
CA ALA A 251 -3.20 -11.83 3.16
C ALA A 251 -2.46 -13.05 3.73
N ARG A 252 -3.08 -13.81 4.64
CA ARG A 252 -2.51 -15.06 5.17
C ARG A 252 -2.32 -16.10 4.08
N GLN A 253 -3.31 -16.24 3.18
CA GLN A 253 -3.19 -17.13 2.04
C GLN A 253 -2.05 -16.68 1.11
N ALA A 254 -1.94 -15.37 0.81
CA ALA A 254 -0.86 -14.82 0.00
C ALA A 254 0.52 -15.12 0.59
N THR A 255 0.70 -14.99 1.91
CA THR A 255 1.97 -15.31 2.57
C THR A 255 2.33 -16.79 2.47
N SER A 256 1.34 -17.70 2.53
CA SER A 256 1.57 -19.13 2.49
C SER A 256 1.95 -19.64 1.09
N ILE A 257 1.27 -19.17 0.04
CA ILE A 257 1.51 -19.63 -1.35
C ILE A 257 2.70 -18.93 -2.02
N SER A 258 3.16 -17.79 -1.50
CA SER A 258 4.19 -16.95 -2.14
C SER A 258 5.56 -17.05 -1.46
N ALA A 259 5.89 -18.20 -0.88
CA ALA A 259 7.14 -18.37 -0.13
C ALA A 259 8.40 -18.00 -0.96
N ALA A 260 8.41 -18.28 -2.25
CA ALA A 260 9.51 -17.97 -3.17
C ALA A 260 9.47 -16.53 -3.74
N ARG A 261 8.32 -15.85 -3.68
CA ARG A 261 8.12 -14.51 -4.28
C ARG A 261 8.18 -13.44 -3.19
N LYS A 262 9.40 -12.98 -2.87
CA LYS A 262 9.67 -12.02 -1.79
C LYS A 262 8.79 -10.77 -1.85
N ALA A 263 8.60 -10.17 -3.02
CA ALA A 263 7.81 -8.95 -3.16
C ALA A 263 6.33 -9.14 -2.76
N VAL A 264 5.71 -10.24 -3.21
CA VAL A 264 4.32 -10.58 -2.86
C VAL A 264 4.18 -10.85 -1.36
N ARG A 265 5.10 -11.64 -0.81
CA ARG A 265 5.12 -11.93 0.63
C ARG A 265 5.29 -10.66 1.46
N ALA A 266 6.20 -9.76 1.06
CA ALA A 266 6.40 -8.47 1.69
C ALA A 266 5.14 -7.61 1.68
N ALA A 267 4.44 -7.58 0.54
CA ALA A 267 3.18 -6.85 0.39
C ALA A 267 2.07 -7.43 1.30
N ALA A 268 1.92 -8.75 1.31
CA ALA A 268 0.94 -9.43 2.17
C ALA A 268 1.22 -9.23 3.67
N LEU A 269 2.48 -9.29 4.09
CA LEU A 269 2.89 -9.01 5.48
C LEU A 269 2.60 -7.55 5.86
N TYR A 270 2.81 -6.61 4.96
CA TYR A 270 2.46 -5.20 5.20
C TYR A 270 0.94 -5.03 5.39
N GLU A 271 0.11 -5.66 4.58
CA GLU A 271 -1.35 -5.61 4.73
C GLU A 271 -1.82 -6.25 6.06
N LEU A 272 -1.22 -7.39 6.46
CA LEU A 272 -1.46 -7.98 7.77
C LEU A 272 -1.09 -7.03 8.91
N ALA A 273 0.06 -6.37 8.79
CA ALA A 273 0.52 -5.39 9.78
C ALA A 273 -0.46 -4.22 9.92
N GLU A 274 -0.96 -3.67 8.80
CA GLU A 274 -1.98 -2.62 8.80
C GLU A 274 -3.26 -3.07 9.50
N ILE A 275 -3.77 -4.27 9.19
CA ILE A 275 -4.99 -4.78 9.81
C ILE A 275 -4.77 -4.99 11.31
N HIS A 276 -3.68 -5.64 11.74
CA HIS A 276 -3.36 -5.83 13.15
C HIS A 276 -3.23 -4.49 13.89
N ARG A 277 -2.56 -3.49 13.29
CA ARG A 277 -2.47 -2.14 13.87
C ARG A 277 -3.84 -1.50 14.06
N LEU A 278 -4.71 -1.58 13.06
CA LEU A 278 -6.07 -1.03 13.10
C LEU A 278 -6.98 -1.76 14.09
N GLN A 279 -6.73 -3.04 14.34
CA GLN A 279 -7.44 -3.82 15.38
C GLN A 279 -6.86 -3.60 16.79
N GLY A 280 -5.72 -2.92 16.93
CA GLY A 280 -5.05 -2.70 18.21
C GLY A 280 -4.14 -3.84 18.65
N GLU A 281 -3.89 -4.82 17.78
CA GLU A 281 -3.00 -5.95 18.03
C GLU A 281 -1.53 -5.55 17.77
N LEU A 282 -1.03 -4.57 18.57
CA LEU A 282 0.20 -3.83 18.28
C LEU A 282 1.46 -4.69 18.20
N ALA A 283 1.54 -5.77 18.99
CA ALA A 283 2.68 -6.70 18.95
C ALA A 283 2.72 -7.49 17.63
N MET A 284 1.56 -7.97 17.16
CA MET A 284 1.44 -8.69 15.89
C MET A 284 1.70 -7.75 14.70
N ALA A 285 1.26 -6.50 14.79
CA ALA A 285 1.56 -5.48 13.79
C ALA A 285 3.08 -5.23 13.68
N ASP A 286 3.79 -5.11 14.81
CA ASP A 286 5.24 -4.90 14.82
C ASP A 286 6.00 -6.07 14.18
N GLU A 287 5.63 -7.29 14.50
CA GLU A 287 6.21 -8.49 13.89
C GLU A 287 5.98 -8.54 12.38
N ALA A 288 4.76 -8.26 11.94
CA ALA A 288 4.40 -8.27 10.52
C ALA A 288 5.10 -7.15 9.73
N TYR A 289 5.22 -5.92 10.27
CA TYR A 289 6.01 -4.85 9.64
C TYR A 289 7.49 -5.19 9.54
N ARG A 290 8.06 -5.82 10.59
CA ARG A 290 9.44 -6.30 10.56
C ARG A 290 9.64 -7.34 9.49
N GLY A 291 8.75 -8.33 9.42
CA GLY A 291 8.78 -9.34 8.37
C GLY A 291 8.67 -8.76 6.95
N ALA A 292 7.83 -7.72 6.76
CA ALA A 292 7.74 -7.00 5.48
C ALA A 292 9.06 -6.29 5.13
N ALA A 293 9.70 -5.63 6.10
CA ALA A 293 10.96 -4.94 5.93
C ALA A 293 12.12 -5.90 5.58
N GLU A 294 12.20 -7.06 6.22
CA GLU A 294 13.17 -8.12 5.92
C GLU A 294 13.05 -8.64 4.47
N GLN A 295 11.85 -8.58 3.90
CA GLN A 295 11.60 -8.92 2.50
C GLN A 295 11.77 -7.73 1.54
N GLY A 296 12.23 -6.57 2.04
CA GLY A 296 12.57 -5.39 1.24
C GLY A 296 11.43 -4.38 1.03
N ARG A 297 10.28 -4.51 1.72
CA ARG A 297 9.21 -3.51 1.68
C ARG A 297 9.41 -2.48 2.79
N LEU A 298 9.43 -1.20 2.41
CA LEU A 298 9.46 -0.12 3.38
C LEU A 298 8.18 -0.12 4.23
N PRO A 299 8.28 -0.16 5.58
CA PRO A 299 7.13 -0.31 6.45
C PRO A 299 6.41 1.03 6.78
N HIS A 300 6.74 2.10 6.07
CA HIS A 300 6.14 3.42 6.28
C HIS A 300 4.96 3.69 5.35
N PRO A 301 3.93 4.46 5.83
CA PRO A 301 3.84 5.13 7.14
C PRO A 301 3.40 4.23 8.31
N GLY A 302 2.97 2.98 8.02
CA GLY A 302 2.34 2.11 9.01
C GLY A 302 3.15 1.92 10.29
N LEU A 303 4.48 1.71 10.19
CA LEU A 303 5.34 1.56 11.36
C LEU A 303 5.41 2.83 12.21
N ALA A 304 5.42 4.02 11.61
CA ALA A 304 5.40 5.28 12.36
C ALA A 304 4.06 5.47 13.10
N LEU A 305 2.94 5.13 12.45
CA LEU A 305 1.61 5.12 13.07
C LEU A 305 1.48 4.06 14.17
N LEU A 306 2.16 2.92 14.03
CA LEU A 306 2.24 1.91 15.08
C LEU A 306 2.94 2.47 16.32
N ARG A 307 4.07 3.16 16.18
CA ARG A 307 4.77 3.80 17.30
C ARG A 307 3.87 4.84 17.99
N LEU A 308 3.13 5.62 17.20
CA LEU A 308 2.13 6.54 17.76
C LEU A 308 1.05 5.79 18.56
N ALA A 309 0.51 4.70 18.03
CA ALA A 309 -0.50 3.88 18.73
C ALA A 309 0.06 3.22 20.01
N GLN A 310 1.35 2.93 20.07
CA GLN A 310 2.06 2.47 21.27
C GLN A 310 2.33 3.60 22.28
N GLY A 311 2.03 4.86 21.90
CA GLY A 311 2.30 6.05 22.71
C GLY A 311 3.74 6.56 22.65
N ASP A 312 4.57 5.97 21.83
CA ASP A 312 5.93 6.43 21.59
C ASP A 312 5.95 7.54 20.51
N VAL A 313 5.49 8.71 20.92
CA VAL A 313 5.31 9.88 20.04
C VAL A 313 6.65 10.36 19.46
N ASP A 314 7.73 10.32 20.24
CA ASP A 314 9.05 10.79 19.80
C ASP A 314 9.65 9.91 18.73
N THR A 315 9.55 8.58 18.88
CA THR A 315 9.97 7.63 17.84
C THR A 315 9.08 7.75 16.60
N ALA A 316 7.77 7.92 16.74
CA ALA A 316 6.85 8.13 15.64
C ALA A 316 7.24 9.39 14.84
N ARG A 317 7.49 10.51 15.53
CA ARG A 317 7.91 11.79 14.95
C ARG A 317 9.23 11.67 14.19
N THR A 318 10.24 11.06 14.79
CA THR A 318 11.55 10.87 14.17
C THR A 318 11.44 9.98 12.93
N SER A 319 10.70 8.90 13.04
CA SER A 319 10.48 7.92 11.95
C SER A 319 9.78 8.54 10.75
N ILE A 320 8.70 9.31 10.97
CA ILE A 320 7.95 9.93 9.86
C ILE A 320 8.74 11.08 9.21
N SER A 321 9.48 11.86 9.99
CA SER A 321 10.33 12.92 9.47
C SER A 321 11.43 12.39 8.56
N ARG A 322 12.07 11.28 8.95
CA ARG A 322 13.04 10.58 8.12
C ARG A 322 12.42 10.04 6.85
N ALA A 323 11.27 9.37 6.96
CA ALA A 323 10.55 8.84 5.79
C ALA A 323 10.18 9.95 4.79
N LEU A 324 9.74 11.12 5.25
CA LEU A 324 9.44 12.28 4.41
C LEU A 324 10.70 12.86 3.72
N ALA A 325 11.86 12.84 4.39
CA ALA A 325 13.11 13.30 3.82
C ALA A 325 13.63 12.37 2.70
N GLU A 326 13.48 11.06 2.90
CA GLU A 326 13.98 10.03 1.98
C GLU A 326 13.06 9.79 0.77
N HIS A 327 11.73 10.05 0.90
CA HIS A 327 10.74 9.68 -0.12
C HIS A 327 10.07 10.90 -0.74
N ARG A 328 10.33 11.13 -2.04
CA ARG A 328 9.72 12.22 -2.83
C ARG A 328 8.72 11.74 -3.87
N GLY A 329 8.42 10.44 -3.93
CA GLY A 329 7.59 9.82 -4.95
C GLY A 329 6.12 9.60 -4.52
N ARG A 330 5.49 8.68 -5.21
CA ARG A 330 4.06 8.31 -5.12
C ARG A 330 3.52 8.00 -3.71
N HIS A 331 4.34 7.48 -2.79
CA HIS A 331 3.92 7.19 -1.42
C HIS A 331 3.91 8.42 -0.50
N ARG A 332 4.30 9.59 -1.02
CA ARG A 332 4.44 10.80 -0.23
C ARG A 332 3.12 11.29 0.37
N SER A 333 2.00 11.14 -0.34
CA SER A 333 0.68 11.55 0.17
C SER A 333 0.27 10.80 1.43
N ALA A 334 0.50 9.48 1.47
CA ALA A 334 0.24 8.66 2.66
C ALA A 334 1.18 9.04 3.83
N LEU A 335 2.45 9.34 3.53
CA LEU A 335 3.40 9.85 4.53
C LEU A 335 2.98 11.20 5.09
N LEU A 336 2.53 12.13 4.23
CA LEU A 336 2.06 13.46 4.65
C LEU A 336 0.82 13.37 5.53
N ALA A 337 -0.15 12.52 5.19
CA ALA A 337 -1.35 12.32 6.01
C ALA A 337 -0.98 11.77 7.41
N ALA A 338 -0.10 10.78 7.47
CA ALA A 338 0.41 10.25 8.74
C ALA A 338 1.24 11.28 9.51
N ALA A 339 2.01 12.11 8.81
CA ALA A 339 2.82 13.15 9.42
C ALA A 339 1.94 14.21 10.10
N VAL A 340 0.84 14.65 9.47
CA VAL A 340 -0.12 15.57 10.11
C VAL A 340 -0.63 14.98 11.43
N GLU A 341 -1.00 13.70 11.43
CA GLU A 341 -1.50 13.01 12.62
C GLU A 341 -0.42 12.93 13.72
N ILE A 342 0.79 12.49 13.37
CA ILE A 342 1.89 12.31 14.31
C ILE A 342 2.39 13.66 14.85
N PHE A 343 2.58 14.67 14.00
CA PHE A 343 3.04 16.00 14.44
C PHE A 343 1.99 16.71 15.29
N THR A 344 0.70 16.52 14.99
CA THR A 344 -0.39 17.04 15.82
C THR A 344 -0.37 16.39 17.22
N ALA A 345 -0.19 15.07 17.28
CA ALA A 345 -0.05 14.35 18.55
C ALA A 345 1.21 14.76 19.34
N ALA A 346 2.29 15.12 18.63
CA ALA A 346 3.52 15.65 19.22
C ALA A 346 3.42 17.14 19.62
N ALA A 347 2.27 17.79 19.43
CA ALA A 347 2.07 19.24 19.59
C ALA A 347 3.00 20.11 18.70
N ASP A 348 3.60 19.54 17.65
CA ASP A 348 4.38 20.26 16.64
C ASP A 348 3.45 20.76 15.52
N LEU A 349 2.63 21.77 15.84
CA LEU A 349 1.63 22.30 14.92
C LEU A 349 2.26 22.99 13.70
N ALA A 350 3.51 23.43 13.79
CA ALA A 350 4.22 24.04 12.66
C ALA A 350 4.51 22.98 11.57
N ALA A 351 5.15 21.87 11.95
CA ALA A 351 5.42 20.76 11.05
C ALA A 351 4.12 20.11 10.53
N ALA A 352 3.08 19.99 11.37
CA ALA A 352 1.77 19.51 10.96
C ALA A 352 1.14 20.38 9.87
N ARG A 353 1.28 21.70 9.98
CA ARG A 353 0.76 22.67 9.00
C ARG A 353 1.50 22.59 7.66
N GLU A 354 2.82 22.45 7.68
CA GLU A 354 3.62 22.25 6.48
C GLU A 354 3.21 20.98 5.74
N ALA A 355 3.09 19.86 6.46
CA ALA A 355 2.65 18.58 5.89
C ALA A 355 1.21 18.65 5.34
N SER A 356 0.28 19.30 6.05
CA SER A 356 -1.10 19.49 5.61
C SER A 356 -1.20 20.36 4.36
N THR A 357 -0.39 21.42 4.28
CA THR A 357 -0.34 22.30 3.11
C THR A 357 0.17 21.55 1.88
N GLU A 358 1.27 20.81 2.01
CA GLU A 358 1.79 19.99 0.91
C GLU A 358 0.77 18.92 0.45
N LEU A 359 0.12 18.25 1.40
CA LEU A 359 -0.91 17.24 1.07
C LEU A 359 -2.09 17.87 0.31
N THR A 360 -2.53 19.05 0.71
CA THR A 360 -3.60 19.79 0.02
C THR A 360 -3.20 20.14 -1.41
N GLN A 361 -1.99 20.65 -1.63
CA GLN A 361 -1.47 20.94 -2.97
C GLN A 361 -1.42 19.69 -3.86
N VAL A 362 -0.97 18.56 -3.32
CA VAL A 362 -0.96 17.28 -4.05
C VAL A 362 -2.39 16.85 -4.41
N ALA A 363 -3.34 16.98 -3.50
CA ALA A 363 -4.73 16.62 -3.73
C ALA A 363 -5.40 17.50 -4.82
N GLU A 364 -5.12 18.80 -4.83
CA GLU A 364 -5.61 19.74 -5.84
C GLU A 364 -5.08 19.40 -7.25
N VAL A 365 -3.80 19.08 -7.36
CA VAL A 365 -3.17 18.72 -8.63
C VAL A 365 -3.69 17.38 -9.16
N SER A 366 -3.85 16.37 -8.28
CA SER A 366 -4.25 15.02 -8.70
C SER A 366 -5.73 14.91 -9.04
N ARG A 367 -6.59 15.79 -8.49
CA ARG A 367 -8.05 15.76 -8.60
C ARG A 367 -8.69 14.45 -8.10
N SER A 368 -7.96 13.61 -7.37
CA SER A 368 -8.47 12.37 -6.80
C SER A 368 -9.42 12.68 -5.63
N PRO A 369 -10.66 12.15 -5.63
CA PRO A 369 -11.59 12.31 -4.51
C PRO A 369 -11.02 11.72 -3.21
N TRP A 370 -10.28 10.62 -3.29
CA TRP A 370 -9.62 10.03 -2.12
C TRP A 370 -8.58 10.96 -1.52
N LEU A 371 -7.64 11.49 -2.33
CA LEU A 371 -6.62 12.43 -1.83
C LEU A 371 -7.24 13.70 -1.27
N ARG A 372 -8.32 14.19 -1.90
CA ARG A 372 -9.09 15.34 -1.39
C ARG A 372 -9.68 15.04 -0.01
N ALA A 373 -10.35 13.90 0.14
CA ALA A 373 -10.93 13.49 1.43
C ALA A 373 -9.85 13.32 2.52
N MET A 374 -8.71 12.73 2.16
CA MET A 374 -7.55 12.58 3.05
C MET A 374 -6.99 13.93 3.50
N ALA A 375 -6.80 14.88 2.57
CA ALA A 375 -6.30 16.22 2.86
C ALA A 375 -7.28 17.01 3.73
N LEU A 376 -8.58 16.95 3.42
CA LEU A 376 -9.63 17.62 4.20
C LEU A 376 -9.72 17.09 5.63
N ARG A 377 -9.65 15.76 5.83
CA ARG A 377 -9.64 15.16 7.17
C ARG A 377 -8.39 15.58 7.95
N ALA A 378 -7.21 15.52 7.33
CA ALA A 378 -5.96 15.93 7.96
C ALA A 378 -5.99 17.42 8.35
N ALA A 379 -6.42 18.30 7.45
CA ALA A 379 -6.57 19.74 7.72
C ALA A 379 -7.62 20.00 8.81
N GLY A 380 -8.74 19.28 8.81
CA GLY A 380 -9.77 19.38 9.84
C GLY A 380 -9.27 19.01 11.23
N ALA A 381 -8.51 17.92 11.35
CA ALA A 381 -7.90 17.49 12.60
C ALA A 381 -6.87 18.51 13.11
N LEU A 382 -6.04 19.07 12.24
CA LEU A 382 -5.09 20.13 12.57
C LEU A 382 -5.79 21.40 13.04
N LEU A 383 -6.83 21.88 12.32
CA LEU A 383 -7.62 23.05 12.69
C LEU A 383 -8.27 22.90 14.07
N LEU A 384 -8.73 21.69 14.39
CA LEU A 384 -9.28 21.39 15.71
C LEU A 384 -8.21 21.50 16.80
N ALA A 385 -7.00 21.02 16.56
CA ALA A 385 -5.86 21.19 17.46
C ALA A 385 -5.45 22.67 17.64
N GLU A 386 -5.64 23.48 16.58
CA GLU A 386 -5.45 24.93 16.59
C GLU A 386 -6.62 25.71 17.24
N ARG A 387 -7.60 25.03 17.84
CA ARG A 387 -8.80 25.65 18.45
C ARG A 387 -9.67 26.44 17.46
N ARG A 388 -9.81 25.96 16.25
CA ARG A 388 -10.64 26.54 15.17
C ARG A 388 -11.75 25.56 14.74
N PRO A 389 -12.69 25.22 15.66
CA PRO A 389 -13.63 24.12 15.45
C PRO A 389 -14.65 24.39 14.32
N GLU A 390 -15.08 25.65 14.07
CA GLU A 390 -16.03 25.95 13.00
C GLU A 390 -15.43 25.65 11.62
N THR A 391 -14.19 26.09 11.40
CA THR A 391 -13.46 25.84 10.16
C THR A 391 -13.13 24.35 10.00
N ALA A 392 -12.78 23.68 11.10
CA ALA A 392 -12.54 22.22 11.12
C ALA A 392 -13.80 21.46 10.70
N LEU A 393 -14.96 21.80 11.27
CA LEU A 393 -16.23 21.15 10.99
C LEU A 393 -16.59 21.18 9.51
N ALA A 394 -16.45 22.32 8.85
CA ALA A 394 -16.74 22.47 7.42
C ALA A 394 -15.86 21.53 6.56
N ARG A 395 -14.55 21.45 6.86
CA ARG A 395 -13.60 20.56 6.16
C ARG A 395 -13.92 19.08 6.41
N LEU A 396 -14.25 18.73 7.63
CA LEU A 396 -14.55 17.35 8.02
C LEU A 396 -15.88 16.85 7.41
N GLN A 397 -16.89 17.71 7.31
CA GLN A 397 -18.16 17.35 6.67
C GLN A 397 -17.97 17.05 5.17
N GLU A 398 -17.16 17.87 4.49
CA GLU A 398 -16.80 17.63 3.09
C GLU A 398 -16.01 16.30 2.95
N ALA A 399 -15.03 16.05 3.83
CA ALA A 399 -14.30 14.79 3.83
C ALA A 399 -15.22 13.58 4.05
N LEU A 400 -16.18 13.68 4.98
CA LEU A 400 -17.13 12.61 5.28
C LEU A 400 -18.03 12.29 4.09
N THR A 401 -18.45 13.30 3.31
CA THR A 401 -19.22 13.10 2.08
C THR A 401 -18.41 12.27 1.08
N LEU A 402 -17.17 12.66 0.83
CA LEU A 402 -16.28 11.95 -0.10
C LEU A 402 -15.98 10.51 0.36
N TRP A 403 -15.76 10.28 1.67
CA TRP A 403 -15.55 8.93 2.19
C TRP A 403 -16.75 8.00 2.00
N ARG A 404 -17.97 8.55 2.07
CA ARG A 404 -19.20 7.80 1.78
C ARG A 404 -19.31 7.45 0.29
N GLU A 405 -19.04 8.42 -0.60
CA GLU A 405 -19.04 8.20 -2.05
C GLU A 405 -18.00 7.15 -2.48
N LEU A 406 -16.85 7.11 -1.79
CA LEU A 406 -15.78 6.14 -2.03
C LEU A 406 -16.02 4.78 -1.37
N ASP A 407 -17.09 4.62 -0.57
CA ASP A 407 -17.36 3.42 0.23
C ASP A 407 -16.16 3.02 1.10
N MET A 408 -15.66 3.99 1.88
CA MET A 408 -14.56 3.82 2.84
C MET A 408 -15.06 3.99 4.29
N PRO A 409 -15.70 2.98 4.85
CA PRO A 409 -16.42 3.10 6.12
C PRO A 409 -15.51 3.39 7.32
N TYR A 410 -14.29 2.87 7.32
CA TYR A 410 -13.32 3.14 8.39
C TYR A 410 -12.87 4.61 8.40
N GLU A 411 -12.49 5.18 7.26
CA GLU A 411 -12.09 6.59 7.18
C GLU A 411 -13.28 7.52 7.46
N GLY A 412 -14.49 7.12 7.06
CA GLY A 412 -15.73 7.79 7.44
C GLY A 412 -15.95 7.80 8.96
N ALA A 413 -15.73 6.68 9.65
CA ALA A 413 -15.85 6.58 11.10
C ALA A 413 -14.80 7.43 11.84
N ARG A 414 -13.55 7.40 11.38
CA ARG A 414 -12.48 8.28 11.89
C ARG A 414 -12.85 9.76 11.76
N THR A 415 -13.39 10.13 10.61
CA THR A 415 -13.81 11.52 10.35
C THR A 415 -14.95 11.93 11.30
N ARG A 416 -15.94 11.06 11.53
CA ARG A 416 -17.02 11.30 12.50
C ARG A 416 -16.52 11.47 13.93
N ALA A 417 -15.53 10.69 14.36
CA ALA A 417 -14.92 10.84 15.67
C ALA A 417 -14.31 12.23 15.85
N VAL A 418 -13.64 12.77 14.81
CA VAL A 418 -13.07 14.13 14.85
C VAL A 418 -14.18 15.19 14.77
N ILE A 419 -15.26 14.98 13.99
CA ILE A 419 -16.44 15.87 13.98
C ILE A 419 -17.06 15.94 15.39
N GLY A 420 -17.20 14.80 16.07
CA GLY A 420 -17.69 14.77 17.45
C GLY A 420 -16.83 15.62 18.40
N ALA A 421 -15.51 15.56 18.26
CA ALA A 421 -14.60 16.40 19.05
C ALA A 421 -14.71 17.90 18.66
N ALA A 422 -15.00 18.24 17.40
CA ALA A 422 -15.26 19.61 16.99
C ALA A 422 -16.57 20.15 17.59
N CYS A 423 -17.64 19.34 17.59
CA CYS A 423 -18.92 19.66 18.23
C CYS A 423 -18.74 19.94 19.73
N ASP A 424 -17.91 19.14 20.44
CA ASP A 424 -17.61 19.41 21.87
C ASP A 424 -16.96 20.78 22.06
N GLN A 425 -15.99 21.15 21.22
CA GLN A 425 -15.33 22.46 21.33
C GLN A 425 -16.29 23.61 21.04
N LEU A 426 -17.35 23.36 20.25
CA LEU A 426 -18.41 24.34 19.95
C LEU A 426 -19.52 24.36 21.01
N GLY A 427 -19.50 23.45 21.99
CA GLY A 427 -20.53 23.32 23.00
C GLY A 427 -21.79 22.56 22.52
N ASP A 428 -21.74 21.95 21.34
CA ASP A 428 -22.83 21.12 20.79
C ASP A 428 -22.69 19.67 21.31
N ALA A 429 -23.13 19.45 22.54
CA ALA A 429 -23.06 18.15 23.19
C ALA A 429 -23.92 17.07 22.48
N GLU A 430 -25.05 17.45 21.89
CA GLU A 430 -25.93 16.52 21.18
C GLU A 430 -25.32 16.09 19.84
N GLY A 431 -24.80 17.02 19.07
CA GLY A 431 -24.05 16.73 17.84
C GLY A 431 -22.84 15.84 18.11
N ALA A 432 -22.07 16.15 19.16
CA ALA A 432 -20.93 15.34 19.58
C ALA A 432 -21.32 13.90 19.92
N ARG A 433 -22.44 13.71 20.67
CA ARG A 433 -22.96 12.39 21.02
C ARG A 433 -23.37 11.60 19.78
N LEU A 434 -24.15 12.21 18.87
CA LEU A 434 -24.64 11.56 17.65
C LEU A 434 -23.48 11.10 16.73
N GLU A 435 -22.48 11.93 16.54
CA GLU A 435 -21.34 11.61 15.69
C GLU A 435 -20.46 10.50 16.31
N ARG A 436 -20.23 10.52 17.63
CA ARG A 436 -19.53 9.44 18.34
C ARG A 436 -20.30 8.12 18.27
N GLU A 437 -21.61 8.13 18.45
CA GLU A 437 -22.43 6.92 18.34
C GLU A 437 -22.39 6.33 16.92
N ALA A 438 -22.42 7.20 15.89
CA ALA A 438 -22.30 6.77 14.51
C ALA A 438 -20.89 6.18 14.22
N ALA A 439 -19.83 6.81 14.72
CA ALA A 439 -18.48 6.28 14.63
C ALA A 439 -18.34 4.93 15.36
N ALA A 440 -18.89 4.83 16.59
CA ALA A 440 -18.85 3.61 17.38
C ALA A 440 -19.58 2.43 16.73
N ARG A 441 -20.69 2.68 16.03
CA ARG A 441 -21.37 1.64 15.24
C ARG A 441 -20.45 1.13 14.13
N ALA A 442 -19.91 2.03 13.33
CA ALA A 442 -19.04 1.65 12.22
C ALA A 442 -17.77 0.92 12.71
N TYR A 443 -17.14 1.36 13.80
CA TYR A 443 -15.97 0.69 14.37
C TYR A 443 -16.29 -0.73 14.86
N ARG A 444 -17.49 -0.95 15.46
CA ARG A 444 -17.94 -2.30 15.85
C ARG A 444 -18.14 -3.22 14.65
N ASP A 445 -18.78 -2.71 13.61
CA ASP A 445 -19.08 -3.49 12.40
C ASP A 445 -17.81 -3.91 11.65
N ILE A 446 -16.78 -3.05 11.66
CA ILE A 446 -15.48 -3.27 11.02
C ILE A 446 -14.54 -4.11 11.89
N GLY A 447 -14.67 -4.02 13.23
CA GLY A 447 -13.76 -4.63 14.18
C GLY A 447 -12.59 -3.72 14.59
N ALA A 448 -12.76 -2.39 14.51
CA ALA A 448 -11.77 -1.38 14.94
C ALA A 448 -11.82 -1.20 16.47
N VAL A 449 -11.34 -2.19 17.21
CA VAL A 449 -11.48 -2.29 18.67
C VAL A 449 -10.77 -1.16 19.40
N ALA A 450 -9.57 -0.77 18.93
CA ALA A 450 -8.78 0.29 19.54
C ALA A 450 -9.48 1.66 19.41
N ASP A 451 -9.98 2.00 18.22
CA ASP A 451 -10.70 3.25 17.99
C ASP A 451 -12.04 3.29 18.73
N LEU A 452 -12.73 2.15 18.79
CA LEU A 452 -13.98 2.02 19.57
C LEU A 452 -13.72 2.30 21.06
N ALA A 453 -12.67 1.70 21.62
CA ALA A 453 -12.29 1.91 23.02
C ALA A 453 -11.89 3.38 23.29
N ALA A 454 -11.19 4.02 22.36
CA ALA A 454 -10.76 5.42 22.46
C ALA A 454 -11.95 6.38 22.53
N ILE A 455 -12.97 6.21 21.69
CA ILE A 455 -14.16 7.10 21.71
C ILE A 455 -15.11 6.83 22.86
N GLN A 456 -15.09 5.63 23.44
CA GLN A 456 -15.89 5.28 24.62
C GLN A 456 -15.23 5.67 25.94
N GLY A 457 -13.99 6.19 25.91
CA GLY A 457 -13.22 6.49 27.11
C GLY A 457 -12.75 5.23 27.88
N THR A 458 -12.89 4.05 27.29
CA THR A 458 -12.45 2.76 27.83
C THR A 458 -11.12 2.28 27.23
N GLY A 459 -10.56 3.04 26.29
CA GLY A 459 -9.27 2.77 25.68
C GLY A 459 -8.14 2.83 26.70
N PRO A 460 -7.00 2.17 26.45
CA PRO A 460 -5.81 2.40 27.25
C PRO A 460 -5.55 3.90 27.25
N ALA A 461 -5.49 4.49 28.45
CA ALA A 461 -5.09 5.88 28.60
C ALA A 461 -3.76 6.08 27.85
N PRO A 462 -3.56 7.19 27.12
CA PRO A 462 -2.27 7.46 26.50
C PRO A 462 -1.21 7.24 27.58
N PRO A 463 -0.08 6.61 27.25
CA PRO A 463 0.95 6.35 28.24
C PRO A 463 1.31 7.67 28.89
N SER A 464 1.04 7.74 30.18
CA SER A 464 1.38 8.91 30.97
C SER A 464 2.87 9.10 30.95
N PRO A 465 3.36 10.33 30.93
CA PRO A 465 4.80 10.59 30.96
C PRO A 465 5.45 9.74 32.06
N ASP A 466 6.52 9.03 31.69
CA ASP A 466 7.37 8.26 32.58
C ASP A 466 6.63 7.15 33.41
N GLY A 467 5.64 6.48 32.77
CA GLY A 467 4.99 5.27 33.31
C GLY A 467 3.96 5.51 34.42
N LEU A 468 3.50 6.74 34.57
CA LEU A 468 2.42 7.05 35.52
C LEU A 468 1.06 6.57 34.99
N THR A 469 0.17 6.12 35.84
CA THR A 469 -1.23 5.87 35.52
C THR A 469 -2.01 7.18 35.42
N THR A 470 -3.16 7.18 34.71
CA THR A 470 -4.05 8.36 34.62
C THR A 470 -4.37 8.92 36.00
N ARG A 471 -4.64 8.03 36.96
CA ARG A 471 -4.97 8.41 38.35
C ARG A 471 -3.78 9.04 39.08
N GLU A 472 -2.57 8.55 38.81
CA GLU A 472 -1.33 9.14 39.34
C GLU A 472 -1.06 10.52 38.75
N VAL A 473 -1.38 10.73 37.46
CA VAL A 473 -1.30 12.06 36.83
C VAL A 473 -2.32 13.02 37.42
N ASP A 474 -3.56 12.60 37.68
CA ASP A 474 -4.57 13.44 38.31
C ASP A 474 -4.13 13.86 39.74
N VAL A 475 -3.62 12.91 40.50
CA VAL A 475 -3.04 13.20 41.83
C VAL A 475 -1.87 14.19 41.70
N LEU A 476 -0.97 13.97 40.74
CA LEU A 476 0.20 14.81 40.52
C LEU A 476 -0.16 16.26 40.11
N ARG A 477 -1.21 16.42 39.28
CA ARG A 477 -1.75 17.74 38.93
C ARG A 477 -2.27 18.51 40.15
N LEU A 478 -3.03 17.85 41.00
CA LEU A 478 -3.55 18.46 42.23
C LEU A 478 -2.43 18.76 43.24
N VAL A 479 -1.40 17.91 43.32
CA VAL A 479 -0.20 18.17 44.11
C VAL A 479 0.51 19.41 43.60
N ALA A 480 0.67 19.57 42.30
CA ALA A 480 1.30 20.76 41.71
C ALA A 480 0.46 22.03 41.89
N GLY A 481 -0.87 21.89 41.97
CA GLY A 481 -1.80 22.96 42.36
C GLY A 481 -1.80 23.31 43.86
N GLY A 482 -0.95 22.65 44.66
CA GLY A 482 -0.79 22.97 46.08
C GLY A 482 -1.84 22.33 47.01
N TYR A 483 -2.68 21.40 46.54
CA TYR A 483 -3.73 20.75 47.31
C TYR A 483 -3.15 19.81 48.37
N THR A 484 -3.73 19.77 49.58
CA THR A 484 -3.37 18.78 50.59
C THR A 484 -3.90 17.40 50.24
N ASN A 485 -3.38 16.33 50.88
CA ASN A 485 -3.88 14.97 50.62
C ASN A 485 -5.40 14.83 50.91
N ARG A 486 -5.90 15.52 51.90
CA ARG A 486 -7.33 15.57 52.21
C ARG A 486 -8.14 16.25 51.11
N ALA A 487 -7.67 17.42 50.63
CA ALA A 487 -8.33 18.13 49.54
C ALA A 487 -8.27 17.34 48.21
N ILE A 488 -7.17 16.60 47.95
CA ILE A 488 -7.05 15.69 46.82
C ILE A 488 -8.02 14.51 46.96
N ALA A 489 -8.14 13.94 48.17
CA ALA A 489 -9.05 12.87 48.46
C ALA A 489 -10.50 13.29 48.19
N ASP A 490 -10.90 14.45 48.67
CA ASP A 490 -12.23 15.02 48.44
C ASP A 490 -12.49 15.29 46.95
N ALA A 491 -11.52 15.94 46.25
CA ALA A 491 -11.63 16.25 44.83
C ALA A 491 -11.72 15.02 43.93
N LEU A 492 -11.09 13.93 44.31
CA LEU A 492 -11.02 12.70 43.52
C LEU A 492 -11.98 11.59 43.99
N GLY A 493 -12.75 11.82 45.07
CA GLY A 493 -13.69 10.84 45.62
C GLY A 493 -13.02 9.57 46.19
N ILE A 494 -11.83 9.69 46.80
CA ILE A 494 -11.03 8.57 47.34
C ILE A 494 -10.58 8.86 48.79
N SER A 495 -10.02 7.87 49.48
CA SER A 495 -9.51 8.09 50.85
C SER A 495 -8.13 8.78 50.83
N GLU A 496 -7.82 9.54 51.90
CA GLU A 496 -6.47 10.15 52.08
C GLU A 496 -5.37 9.08 52.06
N LYS A 497 -5.64 7.88 52.59
CA LYS A 497 -4.73 6.73 52.54
C LYS A 497 -4.44 6.29 51.10
N THR A 498 -5.45 6.35 50.22
CA THR A 498 -5.32 6.04 48.79
C THR A 498 -4.51 7.10 48.09
N VAL A 499 -4.69 8.38 48.40
CA VAL A 499 -3.84 9.50 47.88
C VAL A 499 -2.39 9.31 48.30
N ALA A 500 -2.12 8.98 49.56
CA ALA A 500 -0.77 8.73 50.04
C ALA A 500 -0.09 7.55 49.29
N ARG A 501 -0.84 6.49 49.01
CA ARG A 501 -0.36 5.35 48.22
C ARG A 501 -0.02 5.76 46.77
N HIS A 502 -0.88 6.57 46.12
CA HIS A 502 -0.60 7.08 44.79
C HIS A 502 0.66 7.95 44.78
N LEU A 503 0.83 8.83 45.78
CA LEU A 503 2.06 9.65 45.92
C LEU A 503 3.31 8.78 46.09
N SER A 504 3.25 7.73 46.91
CA SER A 504 4.35 6.79 47.07
C SER A 504 4.72 6.13 45.75
N ASN A 505 3.73 5.68 44.98
CA ASN A 505 3.93 5.08 43.67
C ASN A 505 4.54 6.08 42.67
N ILE A 506 4.04 7.33 42.64
CA ILE A 506 4.57 8.41 41.80
C ILE A 506 6.04 8.65 42.14
N PHE A 507 6.37 8.77 43.42
CA PHE A 507 7.75 9.02 43.87
C PHE A 507 8.68 7.86 43.44
N THR A 508 8.23 6.62 43.58
CA THR A 508 9.01 5.45 43.16
C THR A 508 9.21 5.42 41.64
N LYS A 509 8.14 5.67 40.87
CA LYS A 509 8.18 5.63 39.40
C LYS A 509 9.02 6.73 38.76
N LEU A 510 9.03 7.91 39.39
CA LEU A 510 9.74 9.10 38.89
C LEU A 510 11.10 9.33 39.55
N ASP A 511 11.50 8.44 40.45
CA ASP A 511 12.71 8.56 41.27
C ASP A 511 12.76 9.93 42.01
N LEU A 512 11.65 10.30 42.66
CA LEU A 512 11.49 11.53 43.38
C LEU A 512 11.43 11.26 44.90
N SER A 513 11.98 12.15 45.71
CA SER A 513 12.00 11.99 47.16
C SER A 513 11.12 13.00 47.91
N THR A 514 10.59 14.02 47.21
CA THR A 514 9.84 15.09 47.88
C THR A 514 8.62 15.55 47.06
N ARG A 515 7.61 16.08 47.79
CA ARG A 515 6.43 16.68 47.16
C ARG A 515 6.79 17.90 46.28
N ALA A 516 7.79 18.69 46.70
CA ALA A 516 8.30 19.81 45.91
C ALA A 516 8.94 19.36 44.60
N ALA A 517 9.67 18.23 44.60
CA ALA A 517 10.23 17.63 43.40
C ALA A 517 9.12 17.13 42.44
N ALA A 518 8.03 16.56 42.99
CA ALA A 518 6.88 16.16 42.18
C ALA A 518 6.15 17.37 41.56
N THR A 519 6.02 18.46 42.29
CA THR A 519 5.50 19.74 41.78
C THR A 519 6.37 20.28 40.64
N ALA A 520 7.69 20.35 40.84
CA ALA A 520 8.65 20.82 39.82
C ALA A 520 8.61 19.91 38.56
N TYR A 521 8.47 18.59 38.74
CA TYR A 521 8.28 17.65 37.65
C TYR A 521 7.01 17.96 36.85
N ALA A 522 5.85 18.17 37.52
CA ALA A 522 4.59 18.45 36.87
C ALA A 522 4.63 19.73 36.02
N PHE A 523 5.27 20.80 36.50
CA PHE A 523 5.50 22.03 35.71
C PHE A 523 6.44 21.80 34.52
N ARG A 524 7.57 21.10 34.72
CA ARG A 524 8.52 20.80 33.67
C ARG A 524 7.89 19.97 32.52
N LYS A 525 7.01 19.02 32.87
CA LYS A 525 6.28 18.20 31.90
C LYS A 525 4.98 18.85 31.42
N ARG A 526 4.71 20.12 31.81
CA ARG A 526 3.52 20.89 31.43
C ARG A 526 2.19 20.16 31.78
N LEU A 527 2.18 19.41 32.86
CA LEU A 527 0.98 18.74 33.36
C LEU A 527 0.00 19.71 34.03
N VAL A 528 0.50 20.87 34.43
CA VAL A 528 -0.23 22.05 34.95
C VAL A 528 0.31 23.30 34.26
N GLN A 529 -0.58 24.28 34.06
CA GLN A 529 -0.20 25.59 33.50
C GLN A 529 0.34 26.51 34.59
#